data_25fdb9e99c69ade55ceee2227f365fb0
#
_entry.id   25fdb9e99c69ade55ceee2227f365fb0
#
_cell.length_a   1.000
_cell.length_b   1.000
_cell.length_c   1.000
_cell.angle_alpha   90.00
_cell.angle_beta   90.00
_cell.angle_gamma   90.00
#
_symmetry.space_group_name_H-M   'P 1'
#
loop_
_entity.id
_entity.type
_entity.pdbx_description
1 polymer ?
#
loop_
_entity_poly.entity_id
_entity_poly.type
_entity_poly.pdbx_seq_one_letter_code
_entity_poly.pdbx_strand_id
1 'polypeptide(L)'
;NVYFGDLHVHSSLSFDSYIFGNRYGLEETYNFAKGEPMQNMFGETMQISRPLDFAAVTDHAETFGLQESCADPEITDESRLTCERLESPSYRFFIGLRDTSVARPPVSIMSEAIGDKEKEKRFVRSTWDKIIKAADLHYEPGKFTTFVAYEYSPTLPDGGYNHRNVIFKNNTVPEKAYSLFDAHTAIDLWKKLIENCNHQCEFMTCLLYTSDAADDPYG
;
A
#
# COMPACT_ATOMS: atom_id res chain seq x y z
N ASN A 1 -20.23 -11.74 20.25
CA ASN A 1 -20.19 -10.35 19.77
C ASN A 1 -19.98 -10.36 18.26
N VAL A 2 -20.53 -9.36 17.58
CA VAL A 2 -20.25 -9.08 16.17
C VAL A 2 -19.34 -7.88 16.14
N TYR A 3 -18.27 -7.95 15.36
CA TYR A 3 -17.28 -6.90 15.18
C TYR A 3 -17.34 -6.38 13.74
N PHE A 4 -17.15 -5.09 13.56
CA PHE A 4 -17.16 -4.41 12.27
C PHE A 4 -15.82 -3.74 12.04
N GLY A 5 -15.24 -3.95 10.89
CA GLY A 5 -13.93 -3.37 10.54
C GLY A 5 -13.69 -3.36 9.06
N ASP A 6 -12.57 -2.77 8.66
CA ASP A 6 -12.12 -2.71 7.29
C ASP A 6 -10.70 -3.27 7.19
N LEU A 7 -10.49 -4.15 6.23
CA LEU A 7 -9.21 -4.80 5.94
C LEU A 7 -8.65 -4.39 4.56
N HIS A 8 -9.24 -3.36 3.95
CA HIS A 8 -8.78 -2.82 2.68
C HIS A 8 -8.93 -1.29 2.68
N VAL A 9 -7.91 -0.62 3.19
CA VAL A 9 -7.88 0.84 3.33
C VAL A 9 -6.55 1.36 2.82
N HIS A 10 -6.59 2.41 1.98
CA HIS A 10 -5.39 3.08 1.47
C HIS A 10 -5.21 4.44 2.12
N SER A 11 -4.00 4.71 2.59
CA SER A 11 -3.52 6.03 2.99
C SER A 11 -2.91 6.78 1.79
N SER A 12 -2.35 7.95 2.03
CA SER A 12 -1.59 8.67 1.00
C SER A 12 -0.28 7.98 0.59
N LEU A 13 0.16 6.95 1.29
CA LEU A 13 1.34 6.15 0.91
C LEU A 13 1.07 5.26 -0.30
N SER A 14 -0.19 4.96 -0.58
CA SER A 14 -0.61 4.24 -1.78
C SER A 14 -0.71 5.20 -2.96
N PHE A 15 -0.03 4.89 -4.08
CA PHE A 15 0.06 5.81 -5.22
C PHE A 15 -1.31 6.16 -5.82
N ASP A 16 -2.20 5.19 -5.91
CA ASP A 16 -3.55 5.35 -6.45
C ASP A 16 -4.38 6.30 -5.57
N SER A 17 -4.38 6.08 -4.27
CA SER A 17 -5.02 6.98 -3.31
C SER A 17 -4.44 8.40 -3.41
N TYR A 18 -3.12 8.53 -3.52
CA TYR A 18 -2.44 9.80 -3.63
C TYR A 18 -2.78 10.56 -4.92
N ILE A 19 -2.74 9.89 -6.07
CA ILE A 19 -3.05 10.53 -7.36
C ILE A 19 -4.52 10.94 -7.49
N PHE A 20 -5.43 10.30 -6.76
CA PHE A 20 -6.84 10.70 -6.67
C PHE A 20 -7.11 11.75 -5.60
N GLY A 21 -6.07 12.36 -5.04
CA GLY A 21 -6.15 13.55 -4.19
C GLY A 21 -6.11 13.30 -2.69
N ASN A 22 -5.99 12.04 -2.24
CA ASN A 22 -5.81 11.76 -0.83
C ASN A 22 -4.43 12.25 -0.35
N ARG A 23 -4.42 13.03 0.72
CA ARG A 23 -3.19 13.54 1.36
C ARG A 23 -3.09 13.12 2.83
N TYR A 24 -4.02 12.29 3.29
CA TYR A 24 -4.05 11.77 4.66
C TYR A 24 -3.13 10.57 4.81
N GLY A 25 -2.25 10.65 5.80
CA GLY A 25 -1.31 9.59 6.13
C GLY A 25 -1.93 8.49 6.98
N LEU A 26 -1.06 7.67 7.56
CA LEU A 26 -1.47 6.53 8.39
C LEU A 26 -2.23 6.95 9.65
N GLU A 27 -1.81 8.03 10.30
CA GLU A 27 -2.42 8.52 11.54
C GLU A 27 -3.86 8.95 11.32
N GLU A 28 -4.09 9.81 10.33
CA GLU A 28 -5.42 10.31 10.01
C GLU A 28 -6.33 9.16 9.54
N THR A 29 -5.78 8.21 8.78
CA THR A 29 -6.53 7.04 8.31
C THR A 29 -7.04 6.19 9.49
N TYR A 30 -6.19 5.90 10.47
CA TYR A 30 -6.63 5.18 11.67
C TYR A 30 -7.59 6.01 12.55
N ASN A 31 -7.38 7.31 12.66
CA ASN A 31 -8.28 8.19 13.41
C ASN A 31 -9.66 8.25 12.77
N PHE A 32 -9.75 8.30 11.44
CA PHE A 32 -11.02 8.20 10.72
C PHE A 32 -11.71 6.86 10.97
N ALA A 33 -10.97 5.74 10.93
CA ALA A 33 -11.51 4.42 11.26
C ALA A 33 -12.04 4.35 12.71
N LYS A 34 -11.45 5.10 13.63
CA LYS A 34 -11.93 5.26 15.02
C LYS A 34 -13.10 6.24 15.16
N GLY A 35 -13.57 6.82 14.06
CA GLY A 35 -14.74 7.69 14.02
C GLY A 35 -14.45 9.18 14.12
N GLU A 36 -13.19 9.62 14.03
CA GLU A 36 -12.87 11.03 13.96
C GLU A 36 -13.27 11.62 12.58
N PRO A 37 -13.75 12.85 12.52
CA PRO A 37 -14.07 13.49 11.26
C PRO A 37 -12.81 13.85 10.48
N MET A 38 -12.88 13.75 9.16
CA MET A 38 -11.84 14.24 8.25
C MET A 38 -12.47 15.03 7.11
N GLN A 39 -11.68 15.77 6.35
CA GLN A 39 -12.16 16.48 5.18
C GLN A 39 -11.84 15.69 3.90
N ASN A 40 -12.76 15.68 2.94
CA ASN A 40 -12.47 15.18 1.61
C ASN A 40 -11.68 16.22 0.78
N MET A 41 -11.29 15.84 -0.43
CA MET A 41 -10.56 16.72 -1.35
C MET A 41 -11.31 18.01 -1.74
N PHE A 42 -12.62 18.08 -1.49
CA PHE A 42 -13.47 19.26 -1.74
C PHE A 42 -13.67 20.12 -0.49
N GLY A 43 -13.05 19.76 0.64
CA GLY A 43 -13.19 20.46 1.91
C GLY A 43 -14.48 20.13 2.67
N GLU A 44 -15.21 19.09 2.27
CA GLU A 44 -16.40 18.64 2.97
C GLU A 44 -16.03 17.70 4.10
N THR A 45 -16.64 17.88 5.27
CA THR A 45 -16.40 16.99 6.41
C THR A 45 -17.08 15.65 6.18
N MET A 46 -16.28 14.59 6.27
CA MET A 46 -16.73 13.21 6.27
C MET A 46 -16.50 12.58 7.63
N GLN A 47 -17.41 11.73 8.06
CA GLN A 47 -17.28 10.95 9.28
C GLN A 47 -18.08 9.66 9.12
N ILE A 48 -17.51 8.54 9.54
CA ILE A 48 -18.26 7.28 9.59
C ILE A 48 -19.31 7.33 10.70
N SER A 49 -20.46 6.77 10.47
CA SER A 49 -21.59 6.82 11.41
C SER A 49 -21.33 6.01 12.71
N ARG A 50 -20.41 5.08 12.67
CA ARG A 50 -19.99 4.24 13.78
C ARG A 50 -18.51 3.96 13.70
N PRO A 51 -17.72 4.16 14.78
CA PRO A 51 -16.34 3.70 14.84
C PRO A 51 -16.22 2.21 14.52
N LEU A 52 -15.15 1.85 13.82
CA LEU A 52 -14.82 0.45 13.55
C LEU A 52 -14.22 -0.21 14.79
N ASP A 53 -14.36 -1.53 14.87
CA ASP A 53 -13.74 -2.34 15.93
C ASP A 53 -12.32 -2.76 15.55
N PHE A 54 -12.01 -2.78 14.23
CA PHE A 54 -10.67 -3.08 13.72
C PHE A 54 -10.43 -2.45 12.34
N ALA A 55 -9.16 -2.24 12.00
CA ALA A 55 -8.75 -1.83 10.66
C ALA A 55 -7.34 -2.34 10.29
N ALA A 56 -7.13 -2.52 8.99
CA ALA A 56 -5.81 -2.72 8.41
C ALA A 56 -5.60 -1.69 7.29
N VAL A 57 -4.57 -0.86 7.39
CA VAL A 57 -4.14 -0.01 6.28
C VAL A 57 -3.28 -0.87 5.35
N THR A 58 -3.70 -0.95 4.09
CA THR A 58 -3.18 -1.89 3.09
C THR A 58 -2.67 -1.16 1.86
N ASP A 59 -1.78 -0.20 2.07
CA ASP A 59 -1.17 0.54 0.97
C ASP A 59 -0.40 -0.39 0.01
N HIS A 60 -0.36 -0.06 -1.26
CA HIS A 60 0.36 -0.80 -2.29
C HIS A 60 1.86 -0.87 -2.01
N ALA A 61 2.39 -2.07 -1.78
CA ALA A 61 3.82 -2.28 -1.52
C ALA A 61 4.71 -1.89 -2.72
N GLU A 62 4.14 -1.87 -3.92
CA GLU A 62 4.78 -1.49 -5.17
C GLU A 62 5.28 -0.05 -5.18
N THR A 63 4.73 0.79 -4.30
CA THR A 63 5.07 2.23 -4.24
C THR A 63 5.65 2.67 -2.90
N PHE A 64 6.01 1.73 -2.04
CA PHE A 64 6.69 2.04 -0.79
C PHE A 64 8.03 2.74 -1.06
N GLY A 65 8.26 3.83 -0.33
CA GLY A 65 9.45 4.67 -0.47
C GLY A 65 9.32 5.80 -1.49
N LEU A 66 8.21 5.88 -2.23
CA LEU A 66 8.03 6.91 -3.24
C LEU A 66 8.00 8.32 -2.63
N GLN A 67 7.25 8.52 -1.54
CA GLN A 67 7.20 9.80 -0.84
C GLN A 67 8.54 10.16 -0.20
N GLU A 68 9.24 9.19 0.38
CA GLU A 68 10.58 9.37 0.93
C GLU A 68 11.58 9.80 -0.14
N SER A 69 11.48 9.22 -1.34
CA SER A 69 12.35 9.60 -2.46
C SER A 69 12.07 11.01 -2.93
N CYS A 70 10.80 11.42 -2.96
CA CYS A 70 10.41 12.77 -3.34
C CYS A 70 10.82 13.83 -2.31
N ALA A 71 10.95 13.45 -1.05
CA ALA A 71 11.40 14.32 0.03
C ALA A 71 12.94 14.37 0.19
N ASP A 72 13.69 13.55 -0.57
CA ASP A 72 15.14 13.49 -0.48
C ASP A 72 15.77 14.76 -1.04
N PRO A 73 16.63 15.47 -0.27
CA PRO A 73 17.34 16.66 -0.76
C PRO A 73 18.31 16.38 -1.91
N GLU A 74 18.78 15.15 -2.03
CA GLU A 74 19.69 14.69 -3.10
C GLU A 74 18.94 14.05 -4.28
N ILE A 75 17.66 14.40 -4.45
CA ILE A 75 16.85 13.89 -5.56
C ILE A 75 17.44 14.30 -6.91
N THR A 76 17.50 13.37 -7.85
CA THR A 76 17.91 13.67 -9.23
C THR A 76 16.84 14.50 -9.96
N ASP A 77 17.24 15.20 -11.03
CA ASP A 77 16.28 15.98 -11.83
C ASP A 77 15.21 15.08 -12.46
N GLU A 78 15.57 13.87 -12.84
CA GLU A 78 14.62 12.86 -13.39
C GLU A 78 13.62 12.41 -12.33
N SER A 79 14.10 12.11 -11.12
CA SER A 79 13.24 11.76 -9.99
C SER A 79 12.32 12.93 -9.61
N ARG A 80 12.85 14.16 -9.61
CA ARG A 80 12.07 15.37 -9.34
C ARG A 80 10.92 15.54 -10.33
N LEU A 81 11.14 15.29 -11.61
CA LEU A 81 10.10 15.34 -12.62
C LEU A 81 9.01 14.28 -12.39
N THR A 82 9.38 13.10 -11.91
CA THR A 82 8.43 12.05 -11.54
C THR A 82 7.59 12.48 -10.33
N CYS A 83 8.20 13.08 -9.32
CA CYS A 83 7.49 13.61 -8.15
C CYS A 83 6.52 14.75 -8.53
N GLU A 84 6.93 15.67 -9.41
CA GLU A 84 6.05 16.74 -9.93
C GLU A 84 4.83 16.16 -10.67
N ARG A 85 5.02 15.07 -11.41
CA ARG A 85 3.91 14.37 -12.09
C ARG A 85 2.96 13.67 -11.12
N LEU A 86 3.45 13.23 -9.97
CA LEU A 86 2.61 12.67 -8.91
C LEU A 86 1.73 13.73 -8.25
N GLU A 87 2.24 14.96 -8.07
CA GLU A 87 1.47 16.06 -7.49
C GLU A 87 0.32 16.54 -8.41
N SER A 88 0.51 16.40 -9.72
CA SER A 88 -0.48 16.78 -10.73
C SER A 88 -0.64 15.67 -11.77
N PRO A 89 -1.19 14.53 -11.38
CA PRO A 89 -1.22 13.34 -12.21
C PRO A 89 -2.15 13.52 -13.42
N SER A 90 -1.63 13.10 -14.58
CA SER A 90 -2.44 12.96 -15.79
C SER A 90 -2.85 11.51 -16.00
N TYR A 91 -3.94 11.27 -16.74
CA TYR A 91 -4.33 9.94 -17.18
C TYR A 91 -3.18 9.21 -17.90
N ARG A 92 -2.41 9.94 -18.72
CA ARG A 92 -1.24 9.38 -19.41
C ARG A 92 -0.15 8.91 -18.42
N PHE A 93 0.06 9.64 -17.36
CA PHE A 93 1.01 9.24 -16.30
C PHE A 93 0.55 7.98 -15.59
N PHE A 94 -0.74 7.89 -15.25
CA PHE A 94 -1.34 6.70 -14.65
C PHE A 94 -1.17 5.46 -15.55
N ILE A 95 -1.46 5.59 -16.85
CA ILE A 95 -1.25 4.49 -17.81
C ILE A 95 0.24 4.10 -17.89
N GLY A 96 1.16 5.06 -17.86
CA GLY A 96 2.60 4.78 -17.82
C GLY A 96 3.03 3.97 -16.60
N LEU A 97 2.49 4.26 -15.42
CA LEU A 97 2.72 3.46 -14.20
C LEU A 97 2.22 2.02 -14.38
N ARG A 98 1.03 1.86 -14.96
CA ARG A 98 0.49 0.54 -15.27
C ARG A 98 1.40 -0.22 -16.25
N ASP A 99 1.83 0.41 -17.32
CA ASP A 99 2.64 -0.23 -18.36
C ASP A 99 3.96 -0.77 -17.82
N THR A 100 4.60 -0.09 -16.87
CA THR A 100 5.82 -0.59 -16.22
C THR A 100 5.54 -1.82 -15.35
N SER A 101 4.41 -1.87 -14.68
CA SER A 101 4.01 -3.00 -13.84
C SER A 101 3.65 -4.25 -14.65
N VAL A 102 3.10 -4.09 -15.87
CA VAL A 102 2.79 -5.23 -16.77
C VAL A 102 3.97 -5.68 -17.62
N ALA A 103 5.08 -4.93 -17.66
CA ALA A 103 6.31 -5.33 -18.32
C ALA A 103 6.81 -6.69 -17.82
N ARG A 104 7.62 -7.37 -18.62
CA ARG A 104 8.19 -8.67 -18.22
C ARG A 104 9.70 -8.68 -18.46
N PRO A 105 10.52 -8.68 -17.40
CA PRO A 105 10.13 -8.56 -15.97
C PRO A 105 9.47 -7.21 -15.67
N PRO A 106 8.65 -7.13 -14.60
CA PRO A 106 8.06 -5.85 -14.19
C PRO A 106 9.15 -4.88 -13.72
N VAL A 107 8.96 -3.60 -14.01
CA VAL A 107 9.92 -2.53 -13.70
C VAL A 107 9.30 -1.56 -12.73
N SER A 108 10.01 -1.28 -11.64
CA SER A 108 9.62 -0.24 -10.69
C SER A 108 9.97 1.13 -11.27
N ILE A 109 8.98 2.00 -11.36
CA ILE A 109 9.22 3.40 -11.74
C ILE A 109 10.16 4.11 -10.75
N MET A 110 10.18 3.65 -9.50
CA MET A 110 11.09 4.18 -8.48
C MET A 110 12.53 3.77 -8.74
N SER A 111 12.78 2.50 -9.09
CA SER A 111 14.13 2.02 -9.40
C SER A 111 14.77 2.81 -10.54
N GLU A 112 13.97 3.13 -11.57
CA GLU A 112 14.44 3.96 -12.68
C GLU A 112 14.72 5.39 -12.23
N ALA A 113 13.84 5.99 -11.45
CA ALA A 113 13.95 7.37 -11.00
C ALA A 113 15.10 7.56 -10.00
N ILE A 114 15.26 6.68 -9.03
CA ILE A 114 16.28 6.80 -7.98
C ILE A 114 17.67 6.43 -8.51
N GLY A 115 17.77 5.42 -9.39
CA GLY A 115 19.02 4.96 -9.98
C GLY A 115 20.02 4.30 -9.00
N ASP A 116 19.70 4.27 -7.71
CA ASP A 116 20.49 3.70 -6.61
C ASP A 116 19.63 2.68 -5.83
N LYS A 117 19.93 1.40 -6.03
CA LYS A 117 19.18 0.31 -5.40
C LYS A 117 19.30 0.27 -3.87
N GLU A 118 20.41 0.70 -3.30
CA GLU A 118 20.57 0.71 -1.85
C GLU A 118 19.78 1.88 -1.24
N LYS A 119 19.71 3.00 -1.92
CA LYS A 119 18.87 4.13 -1.53
C LYS A 119 17.38 3.77 -1.63
N GLU A 120 16.97 3.11 -2.71
CA GLU A 120 15.61 2.58 -2.88
C GLU A 120 15.22 1.63 -1.73
N LYS A 121 16.07 0.65 -1.40
CA LYS A 121 15.82 -0.28 -0.29
C LYS A 121 15.63 0.45 1.04
N ARG A 122 16.44 1.50 1.31
CA ARG A 122 16.27 2.30 2.54
C ARG A 122 14.93 3.01 2.58
N PHE A 123 14.48 3.58 1.47
CA PHE A 123 13.18 4.26 1.41
C PHE A 123 12.02 3.28 1.57
N VAL A 124 12.05 2.16 0.86
CA VAL A 124 11.05 1.08 1.02
C VAL A 124 11.00 0.60 2.47
N ARG A 125 12.15 0.37 3.09
CA ARG A 125 12.24 -0.03 4.51
C ARG A 125 11.67 1.03 5.44
N SER A 126 12.01 2.31 5.21
CA SER A 126 11.49 3.43 6.01
C SER A 126 9.97 3.49 5.97
N THR A 127 9.35 3.31 4.80
CA THR A 127 7.88 3.26 4.68
C THR A 127 7.31 2.07 5.44
N TRP A 128 7.89 0.88 5.30
CA TRP A 128 7.45 -0.32 6.00
C TRP A 128 7.51 -0.16 7.52
N ASP A 129 8.61 0.40 8.04
CA ASP A 129 8.77 0.67 9.47
C ASP A 129 7.73 1.69 9.99
N LYS A 130 7.32 2.68 9.17
CA LYS A 130 6.23 3.61 9.51
C LYS A 130 4.89 2.89 9.62
N ILE A 131 4.59 1.98 8.69
CA ILE A 131 3.34 1.19 8.70
C ILE A 131 3.27 0.31 9.95
N ILE A 132 4.34 -0.43 10.26
CA ILE A 132 4.43 -1.24 11.48
C ILE A 132 4.19 -0.38 12.71
N LYS A 133 4.90 0.73 12.82
CA LYS A 133 4.80 1.64 13.96
C LYS A 133 3.41 2.27 14.09
N ALA A 134 2.79 2.65 12.99
CA ALA A 134 1.45 3.23 13.03
C ALA A 134 0.40 2.19 13.48
N ALA A 135 0.49 0.95 13.00
CA ALA A 135 -0.39 -0.11 13.45
C ALA A 135 -0.26 -0.34 14.96
N ASP A 136 0.98 -0.40 15.49
CA ASP A 136 1.21 -0.54 16.93
C ASP A 136 0.68 0.64 17.74
N LEU A 137 0.91 1.87 17.26
CA LEU A 137 0.52 3.10 17.95
C LEU A 137 -1.00 3.24 18.10
N HIS A 138 -1.74 2.80 17.07
CA HIS A 138 -3.20 2.91 17.04
C HIS A 138 -3.93 1.71 17.63
N TYR A 139 -3.21 0.65 18.02
CA TYR A 139 -3.79 -0.50 18.69
C TYR A 139 -4.25 -0.15 20.10
N GLU A 140 -5.55 -0.29 20.37
CA GLU A 140 -6.17 -0.04 21.67
C GLU A 140 -6.85 -1.32 22.17
N PRO A 141 -6.20 -2.09 23.08
CA PRO A 141 -6.73 -3.35 23.56
C PRO A 141 -8.19 -3.27 24.05
N GLY A 142 -9.05 -4.11 23.48
CA GLY A 142 -10.47 -4.16 23.83
C GLY A 142 -11.34 -3.04 23.25
N LYS A 143 -10.78 -2.13 22.46
CA LYS A 143 -11.51 -1.04 21.80
C LYS A 143 -11.33 -1.06 20.30
N PHE A 144 -10.09 -1.02 19.83
CA PHE A 144 -9.76 -0.94 18.42
C PHE A 144 -8.55 -1.82 18.12
N THR A 145 -8.72 -2.75 17.19
CA THR A 145 -7.65 -3.66 16.77
C THR A 145 -7.08 -3.20 15.44
N THR A 146 -5.76 -3.05 15.38
CA THR A 146 -5.03 -2.78 14.15
C THR A 146 -4.23 -3.99 13.72
N PHE A 147 -4.01 -4.11 12.42
CA PHE A 147 -3.15 -5.15 11.86
C PHE A 147 -2.05 -4.49 11.02
N VAL A 148 -0.83 -4.96 11.15
CA VAL A 148 0.22 -4.64 10.18
C VAL A 148 -0.14 -5.33 8.88
N ALA A 149 -0.23 -4.57 7.81
CA ALA A 149 -0.69 -5.09 6.52
C ALA A 149 -0.13 -4.28 5.34
N TYR A 150 -0.27 -4.83 4.15
CA TYR A 150 -0.02 -4.13 2.89
C TYR A 150 -0.78 -4.83 1.76
N GLU A 151 -0.95 -4.14 0.65
CA GLU A 151 -1.46 -4.73 -0.57
C GLU A 151 -0.33 -5.13 -1.50
N TYR A 152 -0.43 -6.37 -1.99
CA TYR A 152 0.40 -6.94 -3.03
C TYR A 152 -0.41 -7.04 -4.32
N SER A 153 0.07 -6.44 -5.40
CA SER A 153 -0.69 -6.20 -6.63
C SER A 153 0.01 -6.77 -7.87
N PRO A 154 0.07 -8.11 -8.01
CA PRO A 154 0.70 -8.73 -9.17
C PRO A 154 -0.15 -8.51 -10.42
N THR A 155 0.53 -8.28 -11.54
CA THR A 155 -0.10 -8.23 -12.85
C THR A 155 -0.11 -9.61 -13.50
N LEU A 156 -1.23 -9.98 -14.08
CA LEU A 156 -1.38 -11.19 -14.86
C LEU A 156 -0.80 -11.03 -16.28
N PRO A 157 -0.50 -12.13 -16.99
CA PRO A 157 0.03 -12.06 -18.35
C PRO A 157 -0.86 -11.35 -19.37
N ASP A 158 -2.16 -11.32 -19.13
CA ASP A 158 -3.18 -10.62 -19.92
C ASP A 158 -3.33 -9.14 -19.57
N GLY A 159 -2.57 -8.66 -18.58
CA GLY A 159 -2.59 -7.29 -18.10
C GLY A 159 -3.62 -7.00 -17.02
N GLY A 160 -4.36 -8.01 -16.56
CA GLY A 160 -5.22 -7.90 -15.38
C GLY A 160 -4.41 -7.82 -14.10
N TYR A 161 -5.07 -7.39 -13.02
CA TYR A 161 -4.50 -7.36 -11.68
C TYR A 161 -5.10 -8.45 -10.80
N ASN A 162 -4.32 -8.95 -9.85
CA ASN A 162 -4.76 -9.95 -8.88
C ASN A 162 -4.36 -9.49 -7.48
N HIS A 163 -5.00 -8.42 -7.05
CA HIS A 163 -4.71 -7.74 -5.78
C HIS A 163 -4.95 -8.66 -4.57
N ARG A 164 -4.05 -8.59 -3.58
CA ARG A 164 -4.15 -9.34 -2.33
C ARG A 164 -3.68 -8.51 -1.16
N ASN A 165 -4.49 -8.46 -0.12
CA ASN A 165 -4.01 -7.94 1.15
C ASN A 165 -3.22 -9.02 1.89
N VAL A 166 -2.00 -8.67 2.29
CA VAL A 166 -1.17 -9.45 3.22
C VAL A 166 -1.36 -8.84 4.59
N ILE A 167 -1.95 -9.60 5.50
CA ILE A 167 -2.35 -9.13 6.83
C ILE A 167 -1.67 -10.00 7.87
N PHE A 168 -0.92 -9.38 8.78
CA PHE A 168 -0.23 -10.06 9.86
C PHE A 168 -1.06 -10.00 11.15
N LYS A 169 -1.08 -11.10 11.90
CA LYS A 169 -1.81 -11.21 13.16
C LYS A 169 -1.24 -10.31 14.26
N ASN A 170 0.05 -10.04 14.18
CA ASN A 170 0.80 -9.22 15.13
C ASN A 170 1.94 -8.48 14.41
N ASN A 171 2.79 -7.78 15.15
CA ASN A 171 3.94 -7.04 14.62
C ASN A 171 5.21 -7.89 14.41
N THR A 172 5.13 -9.21 14.56
CA THR A 172 6.17 -10.13 14.09
C THR A 172 6.00 -10.31 12.59
N VAL A 173 6.74 -9.54 11.82
CA VAL A 173 6.60 -9.41 10.36
C VAL A 173 7.97 -9.53 9.69
N PRO A 174 8.04 -9.82 8.38
CA PRO A 174 9.30 -9.78 7.64
C PRO A 174 9.93 -8.38 7.69
N GLU A 175 11.24 -8.31 7.51
CA GLU A 175 11.95 -7.02 7.41
C GLU A 175 11.47 -6.14 6.25
N LYS A 176 10.71 -6.69 5.31
CA LYS A 176 10.29 -6.03 4.08
C LYS A 176 8.88 -6.48 3.71
N ALA A 177 8.05 -5.56 3.27
CA ALA A 177 6.85 -5.88 2.50
C ALA A 177 7.28 -6.34 1.09
N TYR A 178 6.87 -7.54 0.70
CA TYR A 178 7.20 -8.09 -0.62
C TYR A 178 6.19 -7.66 -1.66
N SER A 179 6.64 -6.88 -2.63
CA SER A 179 5.85 -6.37 -3.75
C SER A 179 5.93 -7.27 -4.99
N LEU A 180 5.21 -6.89 -6.05
CA LEU A 180 5.32 -7.47 -7.39
C LEU A 180 6.78 -7.54 -7.88
N PHE A 181 7.64 -6.57 -7.55
CA PHE A 181 9.03 -6.52 -7.98
C PHE A 181 9.92 -7.54 -7.27
N ASP A 182 9.47 -8.06 -6.14
CA ASP A 182 10.15 -9.10 -5.38
C ASP A 182 9.61 -10.50 -5.67
N ALA A 183 8.32 -10.60 -5.94
CA ALA A 183 7.59 -11.84 -6.16
C ALA A 183 6.60 -11.62 -7.30
N HIS A 184 6.84 -12.27 -8.44
CA HIS A 184 6.02 -12.04 -9.64
C HIS A 184 4.70 -12.82 -9.63
N THR A 185 4.56 -13.77 -8.73
CA THR A 185 3.34 -14.57 -8.55
C THR A 185 2.96 -14.68 -7.08
N ALA A 186 1.69 -14.96 -6.80
CA ALA A 186 1.23 -15.22 -5.44
C ALA A 186 1.98 -16.40 -4.79
N ILE A 187 2.35 -17.40 -5.57
CA ILE A 187 3.14 -18.55 -5.07
C ILE A 187 4.53 -18.10 -4.62
N ASP A 188 5.17 -17.21 -5.38
CA ASP A 188 6.49 -16.67 -5.00
C ASP A 188 6.38 -15.77 -3.77
N LEU A 189 5.31 -14.99 -3.66
CA LEU A 189 5.00 -14.21 -2.45
C LEU A 189 4.90 -15.12 -1.22
N TRP A 190 4.11 -16.19 -1.29
CA TRP A 190 3.94 -17.11 -0.16
C TRP A 190 5.25 -17.78 0.25
N LYS A 191 6.06 -18.20 -0.71
CA LYS A 191 7.41 -18.75 -0.43
C LYS A 191 8.26 -17.73 0.34
N LYS A 192 8.33 -16.49 -0.16
CA LYS A 192 9.10 -15.42 0.51
C LYS A 192 8.60 -15.10 1.90
N LEU A 193 7.29 -15.05 2.11
CA LEU A 193 6.69 -14.83 3.42
C LEU A 193 7.06 -15.96 4.39
N ILE A 194 6.94 -17.22 3.98
CA ILE A 194 7.28 -18.38 4.81
C ILE A 194 8.78 -18.41 5.13
N GLU A 195 9.65 -18.24 4.14
CA GLU A 195 11.10 -18.30 4.28
C GLU A 195 11.64 -17.19 5.20
N ASN A 196 11.12 -15.96 5.05
CA ASN A 196 11.65 -14.80 5.77
C ASN A 196 10.97 -14.52 7.11
N CYS A 197 9.93 -15.25 7.42
CA CYS A 197 9.31 -15.24 8.75
C CYS A 197 9.85 -16.29 9.70
N ASN A 198 10.69 -17.22 9.26
CA ASN A 198 11.22 -18.34 10.06
C ASN A 198 10.12 -19.05 10.88
N HIS A 199 8.92 -19.22 10.32
CA HIS A 199 7.72 -19.73 10.96
C HIS A 199 7.25 -18.94 12.21
N GLN A 200 7.70 -17.70 12.39
CA GLN A 200 7.34 -16.88 13.53
C GLN A 200 6.20 -15.88 13.20
N CYS A 201 6.02 -15.53 11.93
CA CYS A 201 4.90 -14.69 11.53
C CYS A 201 3.64 -15.54 11.32
N GLU A 202 2.53 -15.06 11.85
CA GLU A 202 1.20 -15.54 11.48
C GLU A 202 0.57 -14.52 10.53
N PHE A 203 0.26 -14.94 9.31
CA PHE A 203 -0.33 -14.05 8.30
C PHE A 203 -1.42 -14.75 7.50
N MET A 204 -2.27 -13.95 6.90
CA MET A 204 -3.23 -14.37 5.87
C MET A 204 -3.02 -13.54 4.61
N THR A 205 -3.36 -14.11 3.46
CA THR A 205 -3.45 -13.37 2.20
C THR A 205 -4.88 -13.43 1.70
N CYS A 206 -5.53 -12.27 1.57
CA CYS A 206 -6.91 -12.16 1.14
C CYS A 206 -6.96 -11.64 -0.30
N LEU A 207 -7.55 -12.42 -1.21
CA LEU A 207 -7.79 -11.97 -2.58
C LEU A 207 -8.88 -10.90 -2.58
N LEU A 208 -8.61 -9.80 -3.26
CA LEU A 208 -9.59 -8.73 -3.45
C LEU A 208 -10.39 -8.98 -4.73
N TYR A 209 -11.70 -9.06 -4.58
CA TYR A 209 -12.63 -9.24 -5.71
C TYR A 209 -13.15 -7.93 -6.28
N THR A 210 -12.71 -6.81 -5.73
CA THR A 210 -13.40 -5.53 -5.88
C THR A 210 -13.32 -4.92 -7.27
N SER A 211 -12.29 -5.24 -8.06
CA SER A 211 -12.17 -4.67 -9.40
C SER A 211 -12.82 -5.51 -10.50
N ASP A 212 -13.00 -6.82 -10.27
CA ASP A 212 -13.33 -7.74 -11.36
C ASP A 212 -14.78 -8.21 -11.35
N ALA A 213 -15.43 -8.26 -10.18
CA ALA A 213 -16.80 -8.78 -10.08
C ALA A 213 -17.86 -7.73 -10.44
N ALA A 214 -17.54 -6.43 -10.32
CA ALA A 214 -18.47 -5.35 -10.67
C ALA A 214 -18.22 -4.75 -12.05
N ASP A 215 -16.99 -4.90 -12.56
CA ASP A 215 -16.53 -4.28 -13.81
C ASP A 215 -16.22 -5.30 -14.92
N ASP A 216 -16.41 -6.59 -14.68
CA ASP A 216 -16.26 -7.61 -15.72
C ASP A 216 -17.52 -7.65 -16.60
N PRO A 217 -17.49 -7.07 -17.81
CA PRO A 217 -18.62 -7.14 -18.73
C PRO A 217 -18.84 -8.55 -19.32
N TYR A 218 -18.02 -9.54 -18.92
CA TYR A 218 -18.02 -10.92 -19.43
C TYR A 218 -18.16 -11.96 -18.29
N GLY A 219 -18.43 -11.54 -17.04
CA GLY A 219 -18.67 -12.43 -15.89
C GLY A 219 -20.01 -13.16 -15.92
#